data_7fc2ac1dbe5ed203871c9507d4abbe0f
#
_entry.id   7fc2ac1dbe5ed203871c9507d4abbe0f
#
_cell.length_a   1.000
_cell.length_b   1.000
_cell.length_c   1.000
_cell.angle_alpha   90.00
_cell.angle_beta   90.00
_cell.angle_gamma   90.00
#
_symmetry.space_group_name_H-M   'P 1'
#
loop_
_entity.id
_entity.type
_entity.pdbx_description
1 polymer ?
#
loop_
_entity_poly.entity_id
_entity_poly.type
_entity_poly.pdbx_seq_one_letter_code
_entity_poly.pdbx_strand_id
1 'polypeptide(L)'
;DWSSDVCSSDLLNGVADRYVTAEANAFDYLRELERSGRKFGLVVLDPPAFAKSRSAVEPAYRGYKEVNVRAMRLTERGGILATCSCSHWFDAARFDAMIADAAFDCGRRYRVIEERSQDLDHPIVSGYGESRYLKCRIIELD
;
A
#
# COMPACT_ATOMS: atom_id res chain seq x y z
N ASP A 1 10.17 -9.41 19.17
CA ASP A 1 9.94 -8.02 19.60
C ASP A 1 10.38 -7.10 18.47
N TRP A 2 9.42 -6.74 17.63
CA TRP A 2 9.61 -5.73 16.57
C TRP A 2 9.41 -4.35 17.21
N SER A 3 10.16 -4.08 18.26
CA SER A 3 10.13 -2.77 18.87
C SER A 3 10.77 -1.77 17.91
N SER A 4 10.22 -0.59 17.92
CA SER A 4 10.48 0.64 17.21
C SER A 4 11.93 1.15 17.29
N ASP A 5 12.90 0.28 17.30
CA ASP A 5 14.29 0.69 17.19
C ASP A 5 14.51 1.32 15.81
N VAL A 6 15.05 2.52 15.83
CA VAL A 6 15.57 3.18 14.63
C VAL A 6 16.22 2.11 13.76
N CYS A 7 15.64 1.88 12.58
CA CYS A 7 16.10 0.80 11.73
C CYS A 7 17.61 1.00 11.49
N SER A 8 18.41 -0.03 11.66
CA SER A 8 19.85 0.08 11.46
C SER A 8 20.23 0.66 10.09
N SER A 9 19.35 0.50 9.10
CA SER A 9 19.47 1.12 7.78
C SER A 9 19.38 2.64 7.82
N ASP A 10 18.58 3.24 8.70
CA ASP A 10 18.45 4.70 8.81
C ASP A 10 19.72 5.32 9.36
N LEU A 11 20.36 4.64 10.33
CA LEU A 11 21.67 5.02 10.86
C LEU A 11 22.76 4.88 9.80
N LEU A 12 22.77 3.76 9.08
CA LEU A 12 23.77 3.50 8.02
C LEU A 12 23.68 4.51 6.86
N ASN A 13 22.47 5.01 6.57
CA ASN A 13 22.25 5.99 5.51
C ASN A 13 22.27 7.45 6.00
N GLY A 14 22.50 7.68 7.28
CA GLY A 14 22.60 9.03 7.87
C GLY A 14 21.28 9.83 7.78
N VAL A 15 20.14 9.15 7.84
CA VAL A 15 18.80 9.77 7.72
C VAL A 15 17.97 9.67 9.02
N ALA A 16 18.56 9.18 10.09
CA ALA A 16 17.87 8.93 11.36
C ALA A 16 17.20 10.19 11.95
N ASP A 17 17.78 11.36 11.74
CA ASP A 17 17.25 12.66 12.18
C ASP A 17 16.02 13.13 11.37
N ARG A 18 15.78 12.53 10.20
CA ARG A 18 14.66 12.83 9.30
C ARG A 18 13.59 11.74 9.28
N TYR A 19 13.82 10.67 10.04
CA TYR A 19 12.94 9.50 10.09
C TYR A 19 12.14 9.50 11.39
N VAL A 20 10.83 9.30 11.26
CA VAL A 20 9.91 9.25 12.42
C VAL A 20 9.12 7.95 12.33
N THR A 21 9.19 7.14 13.38
CA THR A 21 8.36 5.94 13.53
C THR A 21 7.14 6.22 14.39
N ALA A 22 6.03 5.56 14.07
CA ALA A 22 4.83 5.55 14.89
C ALA A 22 4.28 4.13 14.96
N GLU A 23 4.21 3.55 16.15
CA GLU A 23 3.52 2.29 16.38
C GLU A 23 2.04 2.57 16.63
N ALA A 24 1.17 2.22 15.67
CA ALA A 24 -0.25 2.49 15.76
C ALA A 24 -1.06 1.52 14.88
N ASN A 25 -2.36 1.41 15.16
CA ASN A 25 -3.27 0.79 14.22
C ASN A 25 -3.35 1.65 12.95
N ALA A 26 -2.97 1.07 11.80
CA ALA A 26 -2.88 1.81 10.54
C ALA A 26 -4.19 2.49 10.12
N PHE A 27 -5.35 1.85 10.36
CA PHE A 27 -6.65 2.44 10.02
C PHE A 27 -6.93 3.71 10.83
N ASP A 28 -6.62 3.68 12.13
CA ASP A 28 -6.85 4.82 13.03
C ASP A 28 -5.82 5.93 12.76
N TYR A 29 -4.57 5.56 12.56
CA TYR A 29 -3.50 6.52 12.29
C TYR A 29 -3.70 7.26 10.95
N LEU A 30 -4.11 6.56 9.89
CA LEU A 30 -4.45 7.20 8.63
C LEU A 30 -5.64 8.17 8.77
N ARG A 31 -6.63 7.85 9.63
CA ARG A 31 -7.73 8.77 9.95
C ARG A 31 -7.27 10.02 10.67
N GLU A 32 -6.34 9.86 11.61
CA GLU A 32 -5.76 10.98 12.36
C GLU A 32 -4.97 11.89 11.43
N LEU A 33 -4.11 11.33 10.58
CA LEU A 33 -3.35 12.09 9.58
C LEU A 33 -4.29 12.85 8.62
N GLU A 34 -5.38 12.22 8.15
CA GLU A 34 -6.37 12.87 7.30
C GLU A 34 -7.05 14.04 8.02
N ARG A 35 -7.46 13.88 9.31
CA ARG A 35 -8.05 14.95 10.12
C ARG A 35 -7.10 16.10 10.39
N SER A 36 -5.81 15.81 10.50
CA SER A 36 -4.78 16.85 10.69
C SER A 36 -4.51 17.69 9.44
N GLY A 37 -5.10 17.31 8.30
CA GLY A 37 -4.89 17.98 7.02
C GLY A 37 -3.51 17.75 6.38
N ARG A 38 -2.71 16.84 6.92
CA ARG A 38 -1.39 16.52 6.36
C ARG A 38 -1.51 15.92 4.97
N LYS A 39 -0.55 16.28 4.12
CA LYS A 39 -0.39 15.75 2.78
C LYS A 39 1.07 15.35 2.55
N PHE A 40 1.27 14.41 1.64
CA PHE A 40 2.58 13.85 1.32
C PHE A 40 2.76 13.77 -0.20
N GLY A 41 3.95 14.15 -0.67
CA GLY A 41 4.31 14.03 -2.09
C GLY A 41 4.49 12.56 -2.53
N LEU A 42 4.84 11.68 -1.59
CA LEU A 42 4.93 10.24 -1.80
C LEU A 42 4.29 9.50 -0.62
N VAL A 43 3.42 8.54 -0.92
CA VAL A 43 2.87 7.58 0.05
C VAL A 43 3.21 6.17 -0.41
N VAL A 44 3.75 5.35 0.49
CA VAL A 44 3.92 3.91 0.27
C VAL A 44 2.94 3.17 1.18
N LEU A 45 2.04 2.39 0.58
CA LEU A 45 1.03 1.61 1.27
C LEU A 45 1.29 0.12 1.04
N ASP A 46 1.90 -0.53 2.02
CA ASP A 46 2.23 -1.95 1.98
C ASP A 46 1.62 -2.69 3.19
N PRO A 47 0.30 -2.92 3.17
CA PRO A 47 -0.40 -3.58 4.27
C PRO A 47 -0.14 -5.09 4.27
N PRO A 48 -0.34 -5.77 5.42
CA PRO A 48 -0.29 -7.22 5.48
C PRO A 48 -1.36 -7.87 4.59
N ALA A 49 -1.21 -9.17 4.32
CA ALA A 49 -2.17 -9.93 3.54
C ALA A 49 -3.54 -10.00 4.23
N PHE A 50 -4.52 -9.26 3.72
CA PHE A 50 -5.89 -9.26 4.24
C PHE A 50 -6.68 -10.50 3.80
N ALA A 51 -6.46 -11.01 2.57
CA ALA A 51 -7.09 -12.23 2.08
C ALA A 51 -6.22 -13.46 2.36
N LYS A 52 -6.41 -14.09 3.50
CA LYS A 52 -5.70 -15.33 3.89
C LYS A 52 -6.37 -16.60 3.39
N SER A 53 -7.57 -16.51 2.83
CA SER A 53 -8.34 -17.62 2.25
C SER A 53 -9.27 -17.08 1.17
N ARG A 54 -9.85 -17.99 0.39
CA ARG A 54 -10.84 -17.65 -0.65
C ARG A 54 -12.09 -16.98 -0.07
N SER A 55 -12.54 -17.39 1.10
CA SER A 55 -13.69 -16.78 1.79
C SER A 55 -13.41 -15.39 2.36
N ALA A 56 -12.13 -15.03 2.54
CA ALA A 56 -11.71 -13.73 3.05
C ALA A 56 -11.55 -12.65 1.96
N VAL A 57 -11.80 -12.96 0.68
CA VAL A 57 -11.59 -12.03 -0.44
C VAL A 57 -12.47 -10.79 -0.34
N GLU A 58 -13.77 -10.96 -0.08
CA GLU A 58 -14.73 -9.84 0.03
C GLU A 58 -14.45 -8.93 1.25
N PRO A 59 -14.22 -9.46 2.46
CA PRO A 59 -13.75 -8.63 3.56
C PRO A 59 -12.42 -7.91 3.28
N ALA A 60 -11.47 -8.61 2.62
CA ALA A 60 -10.19 -8.04 2.25
C ALA A 60 -10.34 -6.88 1.24
N TYR A 61 -11.24 -7.02 0.27
CA TYR A 61 -11.54 -5.95 -0.70
C TYR A 61 -11.91 -4.65 0.02
N ARG A 62 -12.81 -4.72 1.01
CA ARG A 62 -13.22 -3.55 1.79
C ARG A 62 -12.07 -2.97 2.60
N GLY A 63 -11.24 -3.82 3.22
CA GLY A 63 -10.07 -3.37 3.98
C GLY A 63 -9.03 -2.68 3.10
N TYR A 64 -8.68 -3.29 1.96
CA TYR A 64 -7.77 -2.68 0.98
C TYR A 64 -8.33 -1.36 0.43
N LYS A 65 -9.62 -1.33 0.10
CA LYS A 65 -10.27 -0.11 -0.39
C LYS A 65 -10.21 1.01 0.64
N GLU A 66 -10.53 0.74 1.90
CA GLU A 66 -10.50 1.75 2.96
C GLU A 66 -9.11 2.38 3.12
N VAL A 67 -8.05 1.57 3.22
CA VAL A 67 -6.70 2.13 3.38
C VAL A 67 -6.23 2.88 2.13
N ASN A 68 -6.61 2.42 0.93
CA ASN A 68 -6.29 3.10 -0.32
C ASN A 68 -7.02 4.45 -0.47
N VAL A 69 -8.30 4.54 -0.12
CA VAL A 69 -9.04 5.82 -0.09
C VAL A 69 -8.31 6.83 0.79
N ARG A 70 -7.86 6.42 1.99
CA ARG A 70 -7.14 7.31 2.91
C ARG A 70 -5.76 7.68 2.39
N ALA A 71 -5.01 6.71 1.86
CA ALA A 71 -3.72 6.96 1.25
C ALA A 71 -3.83 7.96 0.09
N MET A 72 -4.83 7.80 -0.79
CA MET A 72 -5.10 8.74 -1.89
C MET A 72 -5.46 10.14 -1.39
N ARG A 73 -6.24 10.24 -0.30
CA ARG A 73 -6.56 11.52 0.33
C ARG A 73 -5.36 12.17 0.99
N LEU A 74 -4.41 11.40 1.51
CA LEU A 74 -3.16 11.89 2.08
C LEU A 74 -2.11 12.27 1.03
N THR A 75 -2.22 11.75 -0.19
CA THR A 75 -1.30 12.08 -1.28
C THR A 75 -1.64 13.45 -1.87
N GLU A 76 -0.64 14.29 -2.09
CA GLU A 76 -0.77 15.59 -2.75
C GLU A 76 -1.31 15.46 -4.18
N ARG A 77 -1.75 16.56 -4.77
CA ARG A 77 -2.02 16.63 -6.22
C ARG A 77 -0.69 16.56 -6.97
N GLY A 78 -0.62 15.69 -7.98
CA GLY A 78 0.64 15.38 -8.66
C GLY A 78 1.59 14.49 -7.84
N GLY A 79 1.16 14.07 -6.64
CA GLY A 79 1.92 13.18 -5.78
C GLY A 79 1.78 11.71 -6.18
N ILE A 80 2.65 10.89 -5.63
CA ILE A 80 2.79 9.47 -5.97
C ILE A 80 2.24 8.60 -4.83
N LEU A 81 1.44 7.61 -5.18
CA LEU A 81 1.06 6.51 -4.28
C LEU A 81 1.61 5.20 -4.85
N ALA A 82 2.47 4.54 -4.08
CA ALA A 82 2.86 3.16 -4.31
C ALA A 82 1.99 2.27 -3.42
N THR A 83 1.06 1.52 -4.00
CA THR A 83 0.15 0.64 -3.26
C THR A 83 0.41 -0.82 -3.59
N CYS A 84 0.46 -1.66 -2.54
CA CYS A 84 0.83 -3.06 -2.63
C CYS A 84 -0.22 -3.99 -2.05
N SER A 85 -0.20 -5.24 -2.50
CA SER A 85 -0.92 -6.35 -1.88
C SER A 85 -0.13 -7.65 -2.06
N CYS A 86 0.18 -8.32 -0.95
CA CYS A 86 0.81 -9.63 -0.93
C CYS A 86 -0.20 -10.79 -0.78
N SER A 87 -1.50 -10.54 -0.86
CA SER A 87 -2.54 -11.56 -0.75
C SER A 87 -2.63 -12.41 -2.01
N HIS A 88 -2.29 -13.69 -1.92
CA HIS A 88 -2.41 -14.64 -3.04
C HIS A 88 -3.85 -14.73 -3.59
N TRP A 89 -4.85 -14.79 -2.71
CA TRP A 89 -6.27 -14.89 -3.08
C TRP A 89 -6.87 -13.60 -3.65
N PHE A 90 -6.13 -12.51 -3.61
CA PHE A 90 -6.53 -11.21 -4.14
C PHE A 90 -5.74 -10.92 -5.41
N ASP A 91 -6.26 -11.38 -6.56
CA ASP A 91 -5.58 -11.29 -7.85
C ASP A 91 -5.38 -9.85 -8.35
N ALA A 92 -4.58 -9.70 -9.40
CA ALA A 92 -4.24 -8.39 -9.95
C ALA A 92 -5.47 -7.64 -10.48
N ALA A 93 -6.41 -8.34 -11.13
CA ALA A 93 -7.62 -7.72 -11.67
C ALA A 93 -8.50 -7.13 -10.56
N ARG A 94 -8.66 -7.86 -9.43
CA ARG A 94 -9.37 -7.35 -8.26
C ARG A 94 -8.64 -6.20 -7.60
N PHE A 95 -7.30 -6.26 -7.57
CA PHE A 95 -6.50 -5.18 -7.01
C PHE A 95 -6.67 -3.90 -7.83
N ASP A 96 -6.63 -3.98 -9.15
CA ASP A 96 -6.85 -2.85 -10.06
C ASP A 96 -8.27 -2.29 -9.94
N ALA A 97 -9.28 -3.16 -9.89
CA ALA A 97 -10.68 -2.74 -9.66
C ALA A 97 -10.84 -2.02 -8.31
N MET A 98 -10.21 -2.53 -7.25
CA MET A 98 -10.24 -1.91 -5.92
C MET A 98 -9.58 -0.52 -5.92
N ILE A 99 -8.45 -0.35 -6.62
CA ILE A 99 -7.80 0.97 -6.76
C ILE A 99 -8.72 1.95 -7.49
N ALA A 100 -9.36 1.52 -8.58
CA ALA A 100 -10.31 2.35 -9.32
C ALA A 100 -11.52 2.77 -8.45
N ASP A 101 -12.08 1.83 -7.69
CA ASP A 101 -13.16 2.11 -6.75
C ASP A 101 -12.74 3.08 -5.63
N ALA A 102 -11.51 2.92 -5.11
CA ALA A 102 -10.97 3.82 -4.09
C ALA A 102 -10.79 5.25 -4.64
N ALA A 103 -10.29 5.38 -5.86
CA ALA A 103 -10.13 6.66 -6.54
C ALA A 103 -11.48 7.33 -6.79
N PHE A 104 -12.49 6.57 -7.22
CA PHE A 104 -13.86 7.04 -7.39
C PHE A 104 -14.44 7.57 -6.08
N ASP A 105 -14.33 6.82 -4.98
CA ASP A 105 -14.87 7.21 -3.66
C ASP A 105 -14.22 8.47 -3.08
N CYS A 106 -12.96 8.74 -3.40
CA CYS A 106 -12.28 9.96 -2.96
C CYS A 106 -12.32 11.10 -3.99
N GLY A 107 -12.98 10.90 -5.13
CA GLY A 107 -13.11 11.92 -6.18
C GLY A 107 -11.78 12.28 -6.85
N ARG A 108 -10.83 11.34 -6.89
CA ARG A 108 -9.49 11.52 -7.48
C ARG A 108 -9.38 10.74 -8.80
N ARG A 109 -8.65 11.30 -9.73
CA ARG A 109 -8.18 10.56 -10.92
C ARG A 109 -6.73 10.17 -10.72
N TYR A 110 -6.32 9.12 -11.39
CA TYR A 110 -4.93 8.67 -11.35
C TYR A 110 -4.47 8.16 -12.70
N ARG A 111 -3.17 8.10 -12.88
CA ARG A 111 -2.53 7.35 -13.94
C ARG A 111 -1.55 6.35 -13.36
N VAL A 112 -1.53 5.14 -13.90
CA VAL A 112 -0.54 4.14 -13.53
C VAL A 112 0.78 4.52 -14.20
N ILE A 113 1.81 4.73 -13.38
CA ILE A 113 3.17 5.00 -13.85
C ILE A 113 3.89 3.68 -14.07
N GLU A 114 3.71 2.75 -13.12
CA GLU A 114 4.43 1.49 -13.13
C GLU A 114 3.64 0.38 -12.45
N GLU A 115 3.79 -0.84 -12.98
CA GLU A 115 3.30 -2.07 -12.39
C GLU A 115 4.49 -2.93 -11.99
N ARG A 116 4.52 -3.39 -10.75
CA ARG A 116 5.57 -4.24 -10.21
C ARG A 116 5.00 -5.50 -9.57
N SER A 117 5.81 -6.54 -9.54
CA SER A 117 5.61 -7.76 -8.75
C SER A 117 6.79 -7.92 -7.78
N GLN A 118 6.96 -9.11 -7.23
CA GLN A 118 8.09 -9.42 -6.36
C GLN A 118 9.44 -9.32 -7.08
N ASP A 119 10.47 -9.03 -6.32
CA ASP A 119 11.84 -8.92 -6.80
C ASP A 119 12.52 -10.30 -6.93
N LEU A 120 13.76 -10.31 -7.42
CA LEU A 120 14.53 -11.52 -7.76
C LEU A 120 14.80 -12.44 -6.56
N ASP A 121 14.82 -11.90 -5.35
CA ASP A 121 14.96 -12.67 -4.11
C ASP A 121 13.71 -13.51 -3.77
N HIS A 122 12.58 -13.23 -4.43
CA HIS A 122 11.33 -13.99 -4.34
C HIS A 122 10.91 -14.48 -5.74
N PRO A 123 11.59 -15.47 -6.32
CA PRO A 123 11.41 -15.85 -7.71
C PRO A 123 10.02 -16.44 -7.98
N ILE A 124 9.48 -16.15 -9.16
CA ILE A 124 8.27 -16.77 -9.66
C ILE A 124 8.62 -18.15 -10.19
N VAL A 125 8.03 -19.20 -9.62
CA VAL A 125 8.26 -20.58 -10.00
C VAL A 125 7.26 -21.00 -11.07
N SER A 126 7.77 -21.55 -12.19
CA SER A 126 6.93 -22.04 -13.28
C SER A 126 6.04 -23.20 -12.79
N GLY A 127 4.74 -23.13 -13.14
CA GLY A 127 3.75 -24.13 -12.71
C GLY A 127 3.24 -23.97 -11.28
N TYR A 128 3.80 -23.04 -10.49
CA TYR A 128 3.39 -22.78 -9.11
C TYR A 128 2.77 -21.38 -9.01
N GLY A 129 1.45 -21.30 -9.26
CA GLY A 129 0.71 -20.03 -9.32
C GLY A 129 0.77 -19.21 -8.03
N GLU A 130 0.89 -19.87 -6.87
CA GLU A 130 0.98 -19.20 -5.57
C GLU A 130 2.25 -18.36 -5.41
N SER A 131 3.30 -18.65 -6.21
CA SER A 131 4.51 -17.83 -6.24
C SER A 131 4.29 -16.43 -6.80
N ARG A 132 3.18 -16.16 -7.51
CA ARG A 132 2.78 -14.84 -8.01
C ARG A 132 1.84 -14.16 -7.02
N TYR A 133 2.33 -13.72 -5.89
CA TYR A 133 1.50 -13.18 -4.81
C TYR A 133 1.56 -11.66 -4.66
N LEU A 134 2.67 -11.01 -5.02
CA LEU A 134 2.83 -9.57 -4.85
C LEU A 134 2.29 -8.81 -6.07
N LYS A 135 1.48 -7.83 -5.81
CA LYS A 135 1.03 -6.79 -6.75
C LYS A 135 1.44 -5.45 -6.17
N CYS A 136 2.07 -4.62 -6.98
CA CYS A 136 2.38 -3.23 -6.66
C CYS A 136 1.98 -2.34 -7.83
N ARG A 137 1.32 -1.23 -7.52
CA ARG A 137 0.99 -0.18 -8.49
C ARG A 137 1.56 1.13 -8.01
N ILE A 138 2.37 1.75 -8.84
CA ILE A 138 2.86 3.11 -8.64
C ILE A 138 1.99 4.01 -9.48
N ILE A 139 1.21 4.85 -8.81
CA ILE A 139 0.22 5.73 -9.44
C ILE A 139 0.50 7.18 -9.08
N GLU A 140 0.27 8.07 -10.05
CA GLU A 140 0.25 9.52 -9.83
C GLU A 140 -1.20 9.99 -9.71
N LEU A 141 -1.47 10.80 -8.71
CA LEU A 141 -2.80 11.32 -8.38
C LEU A 141 -2.92 12.79 -8.80
N ASP A 142 -4.04 13.16 -9.47
CA ASP A 142 -4.33 14.57 -9.87
C ASP A 142 -4.93 15.41 -8.74
#